data_47a60e10a6f578f921036058daf41290
#
_entry.id   47a60e10a6f578f921036058daf41290
#
_cell.length_a   1.000
_cell.length_b   1.000
_cell.length_c   1.000
_cell.angle_alpha   90.00
_cell.angle_beta   90.00
_cell.angle_gamma   90.00
#
_symmetry.space_group_name_H-M   'P 1'
#
loop_
_entity.id
_entity.type
_entity.pdbx_description
1 polymer ?
#
loop_
_entity_poly.entity_id
_entity_poly.type
_entity_poly.pdbx_seq_one_letter_code
_entity_poly.pdbx_strand_id
1 'polypeptide(L)'
;MDKSYIDTVRLLLRVAPDVFEGDLFAMKGGTAINLFVRDMPRLSVDIDLVYVNHETPRKEALEQITAGLHEISERLEKTGLSVRKIGNKEMGDTKLVIEDGSSMVKIEVNTVLRGTVLPVENRSLTKSASDLFLAELSVPMLTHAELYGGKLVAALDRQHPRDLRASPH
;
A
#
# COMPACT_ATOMS: atom_id res chain seq x y z
N MET A 1 16.82 -11.61 -10.40
CA MET A 1 15.51 -11.28 -9.79
C MET A 1 14.52 -12.31 -10.31
N ASP A 2 13.67 -12.85 -9.43
CA ASP A 2 12.72 -13.89 -9.83
C ASP A 2 11.67 -13.32 -10.80
N LYS A 3 11.32 -14.08 -11.85
CA LYS A 3 10.32 -13.68 -12.86
C LYS A 3 8.96 -13.38 -12.23
N SER A 4 8.54 -14.22 -11.28
CA SER A 4 7.26 -14.04 -10.57
C SER A 4 7.20 -12.68 -9.85
N TYR A 5 8.30 -12.24 -9.25
CA TYR A 5 8.39 -10.93 -8.62
C TYR A 5 8.24 -9.79 -9.64
N ILE A 6 8.96 -9.90 -10.77
CA ILE A 6 8.89 -8.89 -11.84
C ILE A 6 7.46 -8.75 -12.36
N ASP A 7 6.78 -9.87 -12.61
CA ASP A 7 5.42 -9.88 -13.12
C ASP A 7 4.43 -9.29 -12.08
N THR A 8 4.63 -9.60 -10.80
CA THR A 8 3.81 -9.01 -9.71
C THR A 8 4.02 -7.50 -9.59
N VAL A 9 5.26 -7.00 -9.69
CA VAL A 9 5.52 -5.54 -9.66
C VAL A 9 4.92 -4.86 -10.90
N ARG A 10 4.98 -5.49 -12.08
CA ARG A 10 4.32 -4.95 -13.27
C ARG A 10 2.81 -4.83 -13.08
N LEU A 11 2.17 -5.84 -12.49
CA LEU A 11 0.75 -5.75 -12.14
C LEU A 11 0.49 -4.62 -11.14
N LEU A 12 1.33 -4.48 -10.10
CA LEU A 12 1.24 -3.39 -9.14
C LEU A 12 1.32 -2.02 -9.82
N LEU A 13 2.32 -1.81 -10.69
CA LEU A 13 2.49 -0.55 -11.42
C LEU A 13 1.31 -0.27 -12.37
N ARG A 14 0.72 -1.32 -12.96
CA ARG A 14 -0.46 -1.22 -13.82
C ARG A 14 -1.70 -0.76 -13.05
N VAL A 15 -1.92 -1.26 -11.82
CA VAL A 15 -3.12 -0.92 -11.04
C VAL A 15 -2.99 0.38 -10.24
N ALA A 16 -1.77 0.82 -9.96
CA ALA A 16 -1.53 1.98 -9.10
C ALA A 16 -2.23 3.27 -9.56
N PRO A 17 -2.31 3.63 -10.85
CA PRO A 17 -3.05 4.82 -11.28
C PRO A 17 -4.51 4.81 -10.85
N ASP A 18 -5.21 3.68 -11.00
CA ASP A 18 -6.60 3.51 -10.61
C ASP A 18 -6.80 3.51 -9.08
N VAL A 19 -5.79 3.02 -8.34
CA VAL A 19 -5.80 2.98 -6.87
C VAL A 19 -5.66 4.38 -6.28
N PHE A 20 -4.82 5.21 -6.88
CA PHE A 20 -4.50 6.56 -6.38
C PHE A 20 -5.24 7.67 -7.14
N GLU A 21 -6.29 7.34 -7.85
CA GLU A 21 -7.20 8.35 -8.42
C GLU A 21 -7.96 9.05 -7.29
N GLY A 22 -7.81 10.38 -7.20
CA GLY A 22 -8.38 11.21 -6.13
C GLY A 22 -7.48 11.32 -4.89
N ASP A 23 -8.03 11.89 -3.81
CA ASP A 23 -7.28 12.31 -2.62
C ASP A 23 -7.57 11.46 -1.37
N LEU A 24 -8.30 10.35 -1.54
CA LEU A 24 -8.78 9.56 -0.40
C LEU A 24 -7.67 8.77 0.28
N PHE A 25 -6.72 8.26 -0.51
CA PHE A 25 -5.66 7.36 -0.05
C PHE A 25 -4.28 7.86 -0.39
N ALA A 26 -3.33 7.55 0.47
CA ALA A 26 -1.90 7.69 0.20
C ALA A 26 -1.18 6.36 0.44
N MET A 27 -0.07 6.16 -0.27
CA MET A 27 0.74 4.95 -0.16
C MET A 27 1.63 4.99 1.07
N LYS A 28 1.76 3.85 1.74
CA LYS A 28 2.67 3.62 2.86
C LYS A 28 3.34 2.26 2.74
N GLY A 29 4.05 1.84 3.79
CA GLY A 29 4.53 0.46 3.91
C GLY A 29 5.85 0.15 3.20
N GLY A 30 6.08 -1.14 3.01
CA GLY A 30 7.35 -1.66 2.45
C GLY A 30 7.53 -1.34 0.99
N THR A 31 6.50 -1.50 0.20
CA THR A 31 6.50 -1.24 -1.25
C THR A 31 6.73 0.24 -1.55
N ALA A 32 6.12 1.16 -0.78
CA ALA A 32 6.39 2.60 -0.86
C ALA A 32 7.89 2.89 -0.73
N ILE A 33 8.54 2.29 0.27
CA ILE A 33 9.96 2.50 0.49
C ILE A 33 10.81 1.88 -0.61
N ASN A 34 10.46 0.68 -1.07
CA ASN A 34 11.26 -0.07 -2.03
C ASN A 34 11.22 0.50 -3.45
N LEU A 35 10.08 1.02 -3.88
CA LEU A 35 9.91 1.48 -5.26
C LEU A 35 10.05 3.00 -5.42
N PHE A 36 9.81 3.77 -4.35
CA PHE A 36 9.73 5.24 -4.45
C PHE A 36 10.74 5.99 -3.56
N VAL A 37 11.44 5.28 -2.63
CA VAL A 37 12.38 5.93 -1.69
C VAL A 37 13.77 5.35 -1.77
N ARG A 38 13.89 4.02 -1.89
CA ARG A 38 15.16 3.30 -1.94
C ARG A 38 15.21 2.39 -3.15
N ASP A 39 16.42 2.11 -3.64
CA ASP A 39 16.63 1.23 -4.79
C ASP A 39 16.40 -0.24 -4.45
N MET A 40 15.13 -0.62 -4.28
CA MET A 40 14.64 -2.00 -4.14
C MET A 40 15.45 -2.91 -3.18
N PRO A 41 15.67 -2.50 -1.91
CA PRO A 41 16.48 -3.29 -0.98
C PRO A 41 15.79 -4.57 -0.50
N ARG A 42 14.49 -4.71 -0.72
CA ARG A 42 13.66 -5.87 -0.32
C ARG A 42 12.54 -6.13 -1.31
N LEU A 43 12.07 -7.39 -1.35
CA LEU A 43 10.92 -7.78 -2.15
C LEU A 43 9.63 -7.54 -1.35
N SER A 44 8.90 -6.48 -1.68
CA SER A 44 7.54 -6.20 -1.18
C SER A 44 6.69 -5.77 -2.36
N VAL A 45 5.51 -6.33 -2.48
CA VAL A 45 4.62 -6.18 -3.64
C VAL A 45 3.16 -5.95 -3.26
N ASP A 46 2.88 -5.69 -1.98
CA ASP A 46 1.55 -5.29 -1.53
C ASP A 46 1.41 -3.77 -1.57
N ILE A 47 0.24 -3.25 -1.88
CA ILE A 47 -0.09 -1.82 -1.80
C ILE A 47 -0.74 -1.57 -0.44
N ASP A 48 0.03 -1.00 0.46
CA ASP A 48 -0.48 -0.56 1.76
C ASP A 48 -0.99 0.88 1.64
N LEU A 49 -2.25 1.10 1.96
CA LEU A 49 -2.92 2.39 1.91
C LEU A 49 -3.17 2.95 3.32
N VAL A 50 -3.11 4.26 3.42
CA VAL A 50 -3.65 5.02 4.54
C VAL A 50 -4.77 5.93 4.05
N TYR A 51 -5.86 5.99 4.81
CA TYR A 51 -6.91 7.00 4.62
C TYR A 51 -6.36 8.35 5.08
N VAL A 52 -6.39 9.37 4.21
CA VAL A 52 -5.62 10.62 4.42
C VAL A 52 -6.21 11.52 5.50
N ASN A 53 -7.53 11.71 5.51
CA ASN A 53 -8.17 12.69 6.39
C ASN A 53 -8.28 12.19 7.85
N HIS A 54 -7.43 12.72 8.73
CA HIS A 54 -7.42 12.36 10.16
C HIS A 54 -8.58 12.96 10.97
N GLU A 55 -9.22 14.02 10.48
CA GLU A 55 -10.31 14.72 11.19
C GLU A 55 -11.64 13.99 11.05
N THR A 56 -11.79 13.11 10.06
CA THR A 56 -13.04 12.39 9.81
C THR A 56 -13.36 11.44 10.97
N PRO A 57 -14.59 11.50 11.53
CA PRO A 57 -15.04 10.55 12.55
C PRO A 57 -14.88 9.10 12.10
N ARG A 58 -14.58 8.19 13.06
CA ARG A 58 -14.25 6.79 12.73
C ARG A 58 -15.31 6.11 11.84
N LYS A 59 -16.58 6.26 12.16
CA LYS A 59 -17.66 5.60 11.40
C LYS A 59 -17.68 6.09 9.95
N GLU A 60 -17.66 7.38 9.76
CA GLU A 60 -17.67 8.01 8.44
C GLU A 60 -16.41 7.65 7.64
N ALA A 61 -15.24 7.64 8.27
CA ALA A 61 -13.99 7.23 7.62
C ALA A 61 -14.05 5.77 7.12
N LEU A 62 -14.65 4.85 7.90
CA LEU A 62 -14.82 3.46 7.48
C LEU A 62 -15.80 3.33 6.29
N GLU A 63 -16.86 4.13 6.29
CA GLU A 63 -17.81 4.20 5.17
C GLU A 63 -17.12 4.73 3.90
N GLN A 64 -16.33 5.80 4.02
CA GLN A 64 -15.55 6.36 2.90
C GLN A 64 -14.48 5.40 2.40
N ILE A 65 -13.78 4.68 3.28
CA ILE A 65 -12.80 3.64 2.91
C ILE A 65 -13.49 2.55 2.10
N THR A 66 -14.62 2.04 2.58
CA THR A 66 -15.38 0.98 1.90
C THR A 66 -15.86 1.45 0.52
N ALA A 67 -16.40 2.66 0.42
CA ALA A 67 -16.84 3.25 -0.83
C ALA A 67 -15.65 3.44 -1.81
N GLY A 68 -14.53 3.98 -1.35
CA GLY A 68 -13.32 4.16 -2.15
C GLY A 68 -12.74 2.84 -2.67
N LEU A 69 -12.71 1.79 -1.84
CA LEU A 69 -12.29 0.46 -2.29
C LEU A 69 -13.26 -0.15 -3.31
N HIS A 70 -14.55 0.13 -3.18
CA HIS A 70 -15.54 -0.29 -4.16
C HIS A 70 -15.32 0.38 -5.52
N GLU A 71 -15.10 1.70 -5.54
CA GLU A 71 -14.79 2.44 -6.77
C GLU A 71 -13.49 1.96 -7.43
N ILE A 72 -12.43 1.71 -6.64
CA ILE A 72 -11.19 1.11 -7.15
C ILE A 72 -11.48 -0.25 -7.80
N SER A 73 -12.26 -1.11 -7.13
CA SER A 73 -12.64 -2.42 -7.66
C SER A 73 -13.34 -2.29 -9.01
N GLU A 74 -14.33 -1.41 -9.13
CA GLU A 74 -15.07 -1.20 -10.37
C GLU A 74 -14.17 -0.68 -11.52
N ARG A 75 -13.23 0.23 -11.23
CA ARG A 75 -12.26 0.71 -12.22
C ARG A 75 -11.38 -0.42 -12.72
N LEU A 76 -10.80 -1.20 -11.81
CA LEU A 76 -9.91 -2.31 -12.15
C LEU A 76 -10.64 -3.44 -12.91
N GLU A 77 -11.87 -3.78 -12.54
CA GLU A 77 -12.69 -4.78 -13.23
C GLU A 77 -12.98 -4.36 -14.68
N LYS A 78 -13.19 -3.07 -14.94
CA LYS A 78 -13.36 -2.52 -16.32
C LYS A 78 -12.11 -2.69 -17.18
N THR A 79 -10.93 -2.85 -16.59
CA THR A 79 -9.67 -3.13 -17.31
C THR A 79 -9.44 -4.62 -17.55
N GLY A 80 -10.40 -5.49 -17.20
CA GLY A 80 -10.34 -6.94 -17.37
C GLY A 80 -9.58 -7.68 -16.26
N LEU A 81 -9.31 -7.03 -15.13
CA LEU A 81 -8.70 -7.66 -13.97
C LEU A 81 -9.76 -8.33 -13.08
N SER A 82 -9.40 -9.43 -12.45
CA SER A 82 -10.22 -10.06 -11.42
C SER A 82 -9.97 -9.36 -10.09
N VAL A 83 -11.03 -8.90 -9.43
CA VAL A 83 -10.92 -8.23 -8.13
C VAL A 83 -11.80 -8.91 -7.10
N ARG A 84 -11.20 -9.28 -5.98
CA ARG A 84 -11.90 -9.87 -4.83
C ARG A 84 -11.80 -8.96 -3.62
N LYS A 85 -12.96 -8.58 -3.08
CA LYS A 85 -13.07 -7.74 -1.87
C LYS A 85 -13.02 -8.62 -0.63
N ILE A 86 -12.29 -8.17 0.39
CA ILE A 86 -12.19 -8.85 1.68
C ILE A 86 -12.42 -7.82 2.78
N GLY A 87 -13.34 -8.13 3.68
CA GLY A 87 -13.69 -7.29 4.81
C GLY A 87 -14.51 -8.04 5.85
N ASN A 88 -15.08 -7.33 6.79
CA ASN A 88 -15.98 -7.88 7.79
C ASN A 88 -17.17 -6.93 8.03
N LYS A 89 -18.18 -7.43 8.78
CA LYS A 89 -19.42 -6.67 9.02
C LYS A 89 -19.23 -5.39 9.85
N GLU A 90 -18.18 -5.31 10.65
CA GLU A 90 -17.93 -4.17 11.53
C GLU A 90 -17.12 -3.05 10.85
N MET A 91 -16.16 -3.43 10.00
CA MET A 91 -15.22 -2.48 9.38
C MET A 91 -15.48 -2.25 7.89
N GLY A 92 -16.39 -3.02 7.28
CA GLY A 92 -16.58 -3.03 5.83
C GLY A 92 -15.41 -3.69 5.09
N ASP A 93 -15.29 -3.41 3.80
CA ASP A 93 -14.16 -3.89 2.99
C ASP A 93 -12.90 -3.10 3.34
N THR A 94 -11.82 -3.81 3.61
CA THR A 94 -10.52 -3.24 4.00
C THR A 94 -9.36 -3.71 3.11
N LYS A 95 -9.63 -4.68 2.24
CA LYS A 95 -8.62 -5.28 1.36
C LYS A 95 -9.22 -5.67 0.02
N LEU A 96 -8.42 -5.48 -1.04
CA LEU A 96 -8.67 -6.02 -2.37
C LEU A 96 -7.55 -7.00 -2.74
N VAL A 97 -7.92 -8.06 -3.43
CA VAL A 97 -6.97 -8.98 -4.08
C VAL A 97 -7.23 -8.89 -5.58
N ILE A 98 -6.22 -8.48 -6.32
CA ILE A 98 -6.27 -8.25 -7.76
C ILE A 98 -5.43 -9.31 -8.46
N GLU A 99 -5.98 -9.93 -9.50
CA GLU A 99 -5.35 -10.99 -10.26
C GLU A 99 -5.50 -10.73 -11.77
N ASP A 100 -4.43 -11.00 -12.53
CA ASP A 100 -4.43 -10.95 -14.01
C ASP A 100 -4.33 -12.35 -14.66
N GLY A 101 -4.45 -13.41 -13.86
CA GLY A 101 -4.30 -14.80 -14.28
C GLY A 101 -2.88 -15.37 -14.13
N SER A 102 -1.86 -14.52 -13.99
CA SER A 102 -0.45 -14.92 -13.79
C SER A 102 0.14 -14.39 -12.49
N SER A 103 -0.33 -13.26 -12.03
CA SER A 103 0.17 -12.54 -10.86
C SER A 103 -0.96 -12.06 -9.98
N MET A 104 -0.64 -11.79 -8.73
CA MET A 104 -1.57 -11.31 -7.72
C MET A 104 -0.96 -10.15 -6.94
N VAL A 105 -1.74 -9.09 -6.75
CA VAL A 105 -1.40 -7.95 -5.90
C VAL A 105 -2.48 -7.76 -4.85
N LYS A 106 -2.08 -7.47 -3.62
CA LYS A 106 -2.99 -7.12 -2.54
C LYS A 106 -2.95 -5.62 -2.29
N ILE A 107 -4.11 -5.04 -2.10
CA ILE A 107 -4.30 -3.67 -1.62
C ILE A 107 -4.93 -3.76 -0.25
N GLU A 108 -4.34 -3.12 0.75
CA GLU A 108 -4.83 -3.17 2.13
C GLU A 108 -4.86 -1.78 2.74
N VAL A 109 -6.00 -1.40 3.33
CA VAL A 109 -6.15 -0.14 4.06
C VAL A 109 -5.99 -0.37 5.55
N ASN A 110 -5.11 0.40 6.19
CA ASN A 110 -4.99 0.39 7.64
C ASN A 110 -6.15 1.17 8.27
N THR A 111 -7.05 0.45 8.94
CA THR A 111 -8.24 1.02 9.60
C THR A 111 -8.01 1.43 11.06
N VAL A 112 -6.86 1.08 11.63
CA VAL A 112 -6.46 1.44 13.00
C VAL A 112 -5.72 2.78 13.02
N LEU A 113 -4.63 2.86 12.26
CA LEU A 113 -3.85 4.10 12.07
C LEU A 113 -4.41 4.80 10.82
N ARG A 114 -5.39 5.65 11.01
CA ARG A 114 -6.03 6.45 9.98
C ARG A 114 -5.54 7.88 10.05
N GLY A 115 -5.49 8.51 8.88
CA GLY A 115 -5.06 9.89 8.74
C GLY A 115 -3.54 10.05 8.66
N THR A 116 -3.15 11.20 8.18
CA THR A 116 -1.78 11.66 8.12
C THR A 116 -1.64 12.94 8.94
N VAL A 117 -0.57 13.09 9.68
CA VAL A 117 -0.28 14.31 10.45
C VAL A 117 0.44 15.34 9.57
N LEU A 118 1.28 14.85 8.65
CA LEU A 118 2.02 15.67 7.70
C LEU A 118 1.34 15.64 6.33
N PRO A 119 1.54 16.67 5.50
CA PRO A 119 1.01 16.69 4.14
C PRO A 119 1.49 15.49 3.32
N VAL A 120 0.58 14.92 2.53
CA VAL A 120 0.92 13.88 1.55
C VAL A 120 1.82 14.45 0.46
N GLU A 121 2.84 13.71 0.05
CA GLU A 121 3.78 14.07 -1.00
C GLU A 121 3.59 13.18 -2.23
N ASN A 122 3.57 13.77 -3.43
CA ASN A 122 3.66 12.99 -4.65
C ASN A 122 5.11 12.57 -4.91
N ARG A 123 5.35 11.28 -5.06
CA ARG A 123 6.68 10.72 -5.32
C ARG A 123 6.70 9.84 -6.54
N SER A 124 7.69 10.07 -7.39
CA SER A 124 7.96 9.25 -8.56
C SER A 124 8.75 7.98 -8.16
N LEU A 125 8.65 6.95 -9.00
CA LEU A 125 9.50 5.77 -8.90
C LEU A 125 10.98 6.17 -8.79
N THR A 126 11.76 5.38 -8.05
CA THR A 126 13.23 5.53 -8.08
C THR A 126 13.74 5.29 -9.50
N LYS A 127 14.89 5.87 -9.83
CA LYS A 127 15.48 5.68 -11.16
C LYS A 127 15.68 4.20 -11.49
N SER A 128 16.17 3.41 -10.54
CA SER A 128 16.39 1.98 -10.74
C SER A 128 15.08 1.21 -10.99
N ALA A 129 14.00 1.57 -10.30
CA ALA A 129 12.69 0.96 -10.54
C ALA A 129 12.12 1.37 -11.90
N SER A 130 12.18 2.67 -12.24
CA SER A 130 11.73 3.18 -13.54
C SER A 130 12.48 2.51 -14.70
N ASP A 131 13.80 2.42 -14.62
CA ASP A 131 14.63 1.80 -15.66
C ASP A 131 14.35 0.29 -15.77
N LEU A 132 14.19 -0.43 -14.64
CA LEU A 132 13.96 -1.87 -14.63
C LEU A 132 12.59 -2.27 -15.20
N PHE A 133 11.55 -1.52 -14.83
CA PHE A 133 10.18 -1.83 -15.22
C PHE A 133 9.73 -1.09 -16.47
N LEU A 134 10.56 -0.17 -17.00
CA LEU A 134 10.26 0.72 -18.14
C LEU A 134 8.93 1.46 -17.91
N ALA A 135 8.76 1.98 -16.70
CA ALA A 135 7.54 2.64 -16.25
C ALA A 135 7.85 3.99 -15.59
N GLU A 136 6.95 4.93 -15.81
CA GLU A 136 6.90 6.20 -15.08
C GLU A 136 5.61 6.24 -14.28
N LEU A 137 5.72 6.43 -12.98
CA LEU A 137 4.59 6.49 -12.06
C LEU A 137 4.92 7.44 -10.92
N SER A 138 3.96 8.28 -10.56
CA SER A 138 4.00 9.09 -9.35
C SER A 138 2.74 8.82 -8.52
N VAL A 139 2.91 8.63 -7.23
CA VAL A 139 1.81 8.32 -6.32
C VAL A 139 1.83 9.21 -5.08
N PRO A 140 0.66 9.53 -4.50
CA PRO A 140 0.59 10.19 -3.21
C PRO A 140 1.12 9.25 -2.12
N MET A 141 2.06 9.74 -1.31
CA MET A 141 2.73 8.95 -0.28
C MET A 141 2.82 9.72 1.04
N LEU A 142 2.94 8.97 2.14
CA LEU A 142 3.37 9.54 3.41
C LEU A 142 4.79 10.12 3.29
N THR A 143 5.05 11.16 4.06
CA THR A 143 6.41 11.71 4.22
C THR A 143 7.38 10.66 4.76
N HIS A 144 8.68 10.88 4.56
CA HIS A 144 9.72 10.00 5.12
C HIS A 144 9.56 9.82 6.64
N ALA A 145 9.25 10.89 7.36
CA ALA A 145 9.08 10.85 8.81
C ALA A 145 7.97 9.89 9.23
N GLU A 146 6.81 9.94 8.57
CA GLU A 146 5.69 9.06 8.87
C GLU A 146 5.92 7.61 8.39
N LEU A 147 6.54 7.41 7.21
CA LEU A 147 6.90 6.08 6.72
C LEU A 147 7.81 5.32 7.68
N TYR A 148 8.87 5.98 8.17
CA TYR A 148 9.83 5.36 9.09
C TYR A 148 9.32 5.33 10.52
N GLY A 149 8.57 6.33 10.97
CA GLY A 149 7.87 6.32 12.24
C GLY A 149 6.92 5.13 12.37
N GLY A 150 6.08 4.90 11.34
CA GLY A 150 5.20 3.75 11.28
C GLY A 150 5.94 2.41 11.30
N LYS A 151 7.13 2.33 10.67
CA LYS A 151 7.98 1.12 10.74
C LYS A 151 8.54 0.89 12.15
N LEU A 152 8.98 1.93 12.83
CA LEU A 152 9.48 1.85 14.20
C LEU A 152 8.39 1.37 15.16
N VAL A 153 7.18 1.95 15.07
CA VAL A 153 6.04 1.50 15.86
C VAL A 153 5.73 0.03 15.60
N ALA A 154 5.62 -0.37 14.32
CA ALA A 154 5.37 -1.77 13.97
C ALA A 154 6.47 -2.73 14.42
N ALA A 155 7.73 -2.30 14.45
CA ALA A 155 8.84 -3.08 14.96
C ALA A 155 8.77 -3.23 16.50
N LEU A 156 8.39 -2.17 17.21
CA LEU A 156 8.20 -2.19 18.65
C LEU A 156 7.00 -3.05 19.07
N ASP A 157 5.89 -2.94 18.36
CA ASP A 157 4.69 -3.76 18.60
C ASP A 157 4.90 -5.25 18.30
N ARG A 158 5.77 -5.58 17.35
CA ARG A 158 6.14 -6.95 16.98
C ARG A 158 7.24 -7.55 17.84
N GLN A 159 7.77 -6.82 18.83
CA GLN A 159 8.74 -7.37 19.78
C GLN A 159 8.08 -8.46 20.62
N HIS A 160 8.05 -9.65 20.06
CA HIS A 160 7.76 -10.85 20.80
C HIS A 160 8.91 -11.05 21.82
N PRO A 161 8.64 -11.47 23.07
CA PRO A 161 9.68 -11.71 24.09
C PRO A 161 10.84 -12.63 23.65
N ARG A 162 10.65 -13.34 22.53
CA ARG A 162 11.70 -14.19 21.91
C ARG A 162 12.81 -13.40 21.23
N ASP A 163 12.56 -12.17 20.78
CA ASP A 163 13.56 -11.35 20.08
C ASP A 163 14.42 -10.52 21.04
N LEU A 164 14.03 -10.46 22.31
CA LEU A 164 14.79 -9.83 23.40
C LEU A 164 15.82 -10.79 24.06
N ARG A 165 15.88 -12.04 23.63
CA ARG A 165 16.97 -12.93 24.03
C ARG A 165 18.14 -12.77 23.04
N ALA A 166 18.80 -11.62 23.08
CA ALA A 166 20.19 -11.54 22.70
C ALA A 166 20.94 -12.47 23.65
N SER A 167 21.42 -13.59 23.12
CA SER A 167 22.25 -14.51 23.87
C SER A 167 23.44 -13.78 24.42
N PRO A 168 23.70 -13.83 25.72
CA PRO A 168 25.01 -13.50 26.21
C PRO A 168 25.91 -14.70 25.89
N HIS A 169 26.83 -14.53 24.92
CA HIS A 169 28.18 -15.13 24.92
C HIS A 169 28.91 -14.73 23.65
#